data_80a34d160eb2646b37c03e3696d1b7c5
#
_entry.id   80a34d160eb2646b37c03e3696d1b7c5
#
_cell.length_a   1.000
_cell.length_b   1.000
_cell.length_c   1.000
_cell.angle_alpha   90.00
_cell.angle_beta   90.00
_cell.angle_gamma   90.00
#
_symmetry.space_group_name_H-M   'P 1'
#
loop_
_entity.id
_entity.type
_entity.pdbx_description
1 polymer ?
#
loop_
_entity_poly.entity_id
_entity_poly.type
_entity_poly.pdbx_seq_one_letter_code
_entity_poly.pdbx_strand_id
1 'polypeptide(L)'
;MFDTGSTGFMLVCAMLVLLMTPGLAFFYGGLSRRKNVVNTMIMSFAVIGIVGVTWTVCGWSFAYGGDGSIPFFGGFDQIGLQGLVAGIVSEAPEALSHDAYPAMADVVFQLAFCMITTAIITGAVAGRMKFGAVCAFVAVWTVVVYPPLAHMVWGGEGSLVGDTIGALDFAGGDVVHISSGLTGLILCLIAGKRRGFGMVSYSPHNVPFVALGATLLWFGWFGFNAGSEFAPDGVAALALANTVAASGAALVSWMLIERVRAGKPTLVGAATGLVAGLVVITPAAGFVEPWAAVVMGLVVSPVCYFAVSFLKRKLGYDDALDAFGIHAVGGVTGGVLTGLFCVPELSWTDFGGLVYTGDPTLLGAQVLGILVTVVFVGVLDVVLGFAVKACFKGSLRVSEAEEAQGLDVAAHGESAYPAYVGLD
;
A
#
# COMPACT_ATOMS: atom_id res chain seq x y z
N MET A 1 22.26 11.97 -22.32
CA MET A 1 22.63 10.51 -22.35
C MET A 1 22.20 9.89 -21.06
N PHE A 2 21.49 8.77 -21.10
CA PHE A 2 21.01 8.09 -19.88
C PHE A 2 22.19 7.60 -19.03
N ASP A 3 22.11 7.81 -17.73
CA ASP A 3 23.02 7.21 -16.76
C ASP A 3 22.68 5.72 -16.60
N THR A 4 23.67 4.86 -16.88
CA THR A 4 23.45 3.40 -16.87
C THR A 4 23.26 2.84 -15.47
N GLY A 5 23.89 3.45 -14.45
CA GLY A 5 23.74 3.05 -13.06
C GLY A 5 22.34 3.35 -12.54
N SER A 6 21.87 4.59 -12.71
CA SER A 6 20.54 5.03 -12.32
C SER A 6 19.44 4.26 -13.07
N THR A 7 19.61 4.04 -14.38
CA THR A 7 18.69 3.24 -15.19
C THR A 7 18.60 1.80 -14.66
N GLY A 8 19.74 1.15 -14.44
CA GLY A 8 19.79 -0.22 -13.91
C GLY A 8 19.16 -0.32 -12.52
N PHE A 9 19.45 0.65 -11.64
CA PHE A 9 18.89 0.73 -10.31
C PHE A 9 17.36 0.84 -10.34
N MET A 10 16.80 1.79 -11.11
CA MET A 10 15.35 1.99 -11.20
C MET A 10 14.62 0.80 -11.80
N LEU A 11 15.18 0.15 -12.85
CA LEU A 11 14.58 -1.05 -13.42
C LEU A 11 14.56 -2.21 -12.41
N VAL A 12 15.62 -2.40 -11.62
CA VAL A 12 15.65 -3.43 -10.56
C VAL A 12 14.65 -3.09 -9.46
N CYS A 13 14.60 -1.83 -8.99
CA CYS A 13 13.62 -1.41 -8.00
C CYS A 13 12.18 -1.60 -8.48
N ALA A 14 11.87 -1.24 -9.73
CA ALA A 14 10.55 -1.47 -10.31
C ALA A 14 10.16 -2.97 -10.32
N MET A 15 11.08 -3.86 -10.72
CA MET A 15 10.85 -5.30 -10.70
C MET A 15 10.64 -5.84 -9.28
N LEU A 16 11.36 -5.33 -8.28
CA LEU A 16 11.18 -5.69 -6.88
C LEU A 16 9.79 -5.28 -6.36
N VAL A 17 9.33 -4.07 -6.70
CA VAL A 17 7.98 -3.62 -6.32
C VAL A 17 6.89 -4.41 -7.03
N LEU A 18 7.05 -4.71 -8.33
CA LEU A 18 6.11 -5.57 -9.06
C LEU A 18 5.94 -6.95 -8.40
N LEU A 19 7.01 -7.51 -7.84
CA LEU A 19 6.97 -8.79 -7.10
C LEU A 19 6.08 -8.72 -5.86
N MET A 20 5.86 -7.54 -5.28
CA MET A 20 5.07 -7.40 -4.05
C MET A 20 3.61 -7.76 -4.25
N THR A 21 3.01 -7.48 -5.41
CA THR A 21 1.59 -7.79 -5.66
C THR A 21 1.30 -9.30 -5.65
N PRO A 22 2.03 -10.17 -6.38
CA PRO A 22 1.90 -11.62 -6.19
C PRO A 22 2.35 -12.09 -4.80
N GLY A 23 3.34 -11.43 -4.18
CA GLY A 23 3.71 -11.69 -2.77
C GLY A 23 2.54 -11.48 -1.81
N LEU A 24 1.78 -10.38 -1.98
CA LEU A 24 0.58 -10.11 -1.22
C LEU A 24 -0.52 -11.16 -1.47
N ALA A 25 -0.65 -11.66 -2.71
CA ALA A 25 -1.58 -12.74 -2.99
C ALA A 25 -1.29 -13.99 -2.15
N PHE A 26 -0.02 -14.37 -1.96
CA PHE A 26 0.37 -15.44 -1.05
C PHE A 26 0.13 -15.10 0.42
N PHE A 27 0.45 -13.89 0.86
CA PHE A 27 0.23 -13.45 2.23
C PHE A 27 -1.27 -13.49 2.59
N TYR A 28 -2.10 -12.85 1.79
CA TYR A 28 -3.55 -12.84 1.99
C TYR A 28 -4.20 -14.21 1.74
N GLY A 29 -3.74 -14.92 0.71
CA GLY A 29 -4.17 -16.28 0.44
C GLY A 29 -3.95 -17.18 1.65
N GLY A 30 -2.76 -17.15 2.25
CA GLY A 30 -2.42 -17.93 3.45
C GLY A 30 -3.26 -17.55 4.68
N LEU A 31 -3.56 -16.27 4.87
CA LEU A 31 -4.40 -15.74 5.96
C LEU A 31 -5.88 -16.08 5.77
N SER A 32 -6.34 -16.28 4.53
CA SER A 32 -7.74 -16.54 4.22
C SER A 32 -8.21 -17.92 4.68
N ARG A 33 -9.53 -18.16 4.63
CA ARG A 33 -10.10 -19.51 4.86
C ARG A 33 -9.79 -20.41 3.67
N ARG A 34 -9.59 -21.71 3.92
CA ARG A 34 -9.30 -22.74 2.92
C ARG A 34 -10.23 -22.73 1.70
N LYS A 35 -11.48 -22.31 1.85
CA LYS A 35 -12.50 -22.26 0.79
C LYS A 35 -12.60 -20.92 0.05
N ASN A 36 -11.69 -19.99 0.36
CA ASN A 36 -11.64 -18.64 -0.21
C ASN A 36 -10.22 -18.27 -0.69
N VAL A 37 -9.32 -19.23 -0.84
CA VAL A 37 -7.91 -19.00 -1.18
C VAL A 37 -7.78 -18.50 -2.60
N VAL A 38 -8.38 -19.22 -3.57
CA VAL A 38 -8.38 -18.86 -4.98
C VAL A 38 -9.03 -17.49 -5.16
N ASN A 39 -10.21 -17.28 -4.54
CA ASN A 39 -10.90 -15.98 -4.60
C ASN A 39 -10.05 -14.83 -4.03
N THR A 40 -9.34 -15.06 -2.94
CA THR A 40 -8.48 -14.04 -2.34
C THR A 40 -7.27 -13.75 -3.22
N MET A 41 -6.63 -14.77 -3.78
CA MET A 41 -5.45 -14.60 -4.62
C MET A 41 -5.81 -13.96 -5.97
N ILE A 42 -6.90 -14.39 -6.62
CA ILE A 42 -7.30 -13.87 -7.94
C ILE A 42 -7.68 -12.37 -7.87
N MET A 43 -8.14 -11.86 -6.72
CA MET A 43 -8.36 -10.42 -6.56
C MET A 43 -7.05 -9.63 -6.75
N SER A 44 -5.93 -10.08 -6.18
CA SER A 44 -4.62 -9.45 -6.40
C SER A 44 -4.15 -9.60 -7.85
N PHE A 45 -4.40 -10.75 -8.50
CA PHE A 45 -4.06 -10.93 -9.92
C PHE A 45 -4.93 -10.06 -10.84
N ALA A 46 -6.21 -9.89 -10.53
CA ALA A 46 -7.08 -8.97 -11.28
C ALA A 46 -6.58 -7.51 -11.19
N VAL A 47 -6.08 -7.11 -10.02
CA VAL A 47 -5.45 -5.79 -9.83
C VAL A 47 -4.29 -5.59 -10.79
N ILE A 48 -3.41 -6.61 -11.00
CA ILE A 48 -2.30 -6.51 -11.95
C ILE A 48 -2.80 -6.14 -13.35
N GLY A 49 -3.83 -6.83 -13.83
CA GLY A 49 -4.41 -6.57 -15.16
C GLY A 49 -5.11 -5.20 -15.24
N ILE A 50 -5.93 -4.89 -14.26
CA ILE A 50 -6.72 -3.64 -14.25
C ILE A 50 -5.79 -2.43 -14.15
N VAL A 51 -4.86 -2.42 -13.19
CA VAL A 51 -3.93 -1.29 -12.99
C VAL A 51 -2.98 -1.17 -14.17
N GLY A 52 -2.49 -2.30 -14.73
CA GLY A 52 -1.66 -2.28 -15.93
C GLY A 52 -2.31 -1.52 -17.08
N VAL A 53 -3.63 -1.69 -17.26
CA VAL A 53 -4.38 -0.96 -18.29
C VAL A 53 -4.68 0.48 -17.88
N THR A 54 -5.27 0.70 -16.70
CA THR A 54 -5.71 2.05 -16.28
C THR A 54 -4.54 3.01 -16.12
N TRP A 55 -3.39 2.53 -15.57
CA TRP A 55 -2.20 3.33 -15.42
C TRP A 55 -1.60 3.75 -16.77
N THR A 56 -1.47 2.79 -17.70
CA THR A 56 -0.95 3.06 -19.04
C THR A 56 -1.87 3.99 -19.83
N VAL A 57 -3.19 3.83 -19.70
CA VAL A 57 -4.15 4.66 -20.45
C VAL A 57 -4.21 6.08 -19.90
N CYS A 58 -4.34 6.28 -18.61
CA CYS A 58 -4.55 7.61 -18.03
C CYS A 58 -3.92 7.85 -16.66
N GLY A 59 -3.68 6.80 -15.85
CA GLY A 59 -3.25 6.96 -14.47
C GLY A 59 -1.92 7.70 -14.35
N TRP A 60 -0.94 7.38 -15.20
CA TRP A 60 0.33 8.12 -15.24
C TRP A 60 0.12 9.60 -15.52
N SER A 61 -0.63 9.95 -16.56
CA SER A 61 -0.91 11.33 -16.93
C SER A 61 -1.60 12.10 -15.82
N PHE A 62 -2.56 11.46 -15.13
CA PHE A 62 -3.30 12.08 -14.03
C PHE A 62 -2.46 12.29 -12.76
N ALA A 63 -1.41 11.49 -12.57
CA ALA A 63 -0.49 11.62 -11.46
C ALA A 63 0.67 12.58 -11.77
N TYR A 64 1.29 12.46 -12.94
CA TYR A 64 2.58 13.08 -13.25
C TYR A 64 2.62 13.88 -14.56
N GLY A 65 1.50 13.99 -15.28
CA GLY A 65 1.37 14.88 -16.43
C GLY A 65 1.10 16.33 -16.02
N GLY A 66 0.96 17.20 -17.01
CA GLY A 66 0.65 18.61 -16.82
C GLY A 66 1.87 19.45 -16.51
N ASP A 67 1.61 20.70 -16.14
CA ASP A 67 2.62 21.74 -15.88
C ASP A 67 2.72 22.14 -14.40
N GLY A 68 2.13 21.36 -13.49
CA GLY A 68 2.09 21.64 -12.05
C GLY A 68 1.12 22.75 -11.64
N SER A 69 0.32 23.29 -12.55
CA SER A 69 -0.61 24.38 -12.25
C SER A 69 -1.83 23.97 -11.42
N ILE A 70 -2.13 22.67 -11.36
CA ILE A 70 -3.28 22.14 -10.62
C ILE A 70 -2.77 21.33 -9.41
N PRO A 71 -3.00 21.79 -8.17
CA PRO A 71 -2.36 21.22 -6.98
C PRO A 71 -2.86 19.81 -6.56
N PHE A 72 -3.89 19.27 -7.22
CA PHE A 72 -4.51 17.99 -6.90
C PHE A 72 -4.69 17.06 -8.11
N PHE A 73 -4.13 17.41 -9.26
CA PHE A 73 -4.31 16.64 -10.49
C PHE A 73 -3.21 16.97 -11.49
N GLY A 74 -2.56 15.97 -12.07
CA GLY A 74 -1.56 16.17 -13.11
C GLY A 74 -2.16 16.77 -14.39
N GLY A 75 -2.36 15.99 -15.42
CA GLY A 75 -2.88 16.51 -16.68
C GLY A 75 -3.40 15.44 -17.62
N PHE A 76 -3.71 15.85 -18.85
CA PHE A 76 -4.19 14.99 -19.93
C PHE A 76 -3.18 14.84 -21.06
N ASP A 77 -2.04 15.49 -20.97
CA ASP A 77 -1.04 15.63 -22.04
C ASP A 77 -0.28 14.32 -22.31
N GLN A 78 -0.18 13.42 -21.31
CA GLN A 78 0.51 12.15 -21.43
C GLN A 78 -0.47 10.93 -21.46
N ILE A 79 -1.72 11.14 -21.83
CA ILE A 79 -2.69 10.05 -22.00
C ILE A 79 -2.13 9.00 -22.97
N GLY A 80 -2.18 7.71 -22.58
CA GLY A 80 -1.58 6.60 -23.34
C GLY A 80 -0.06 6.65 -23.40
N LEU A 81 0.58 7.36 -22.47
CA LEU A 81 2.04 7.57 -22.40
C LEU A 81 2.59 8.28 -23.65
N GLN A 82 1.77 9.14 -24.27
CA GLN A 82 2.16 9.89 -25.45
C GLN A 82 3.34 10.81 -25.15
N GLY A 83 4.26 10.91 -26.12
CA GLY A 83 5.47 11.72 -26.02
C GLY A 83 6.68 10.98 -25.42
N LEU A 84 6.49 10.08 -24.47
CA LEU A 84 7.59 9.43 -23.75
C LEU A 84 8.47 8.55 -24.63
N VAL A 85 7.88 7.83 -25.62
CA VAL A 85 8.63 6.98 -26.55
C VAL A 85 9.49 7.82 -27.51
N ALA A 86 8.96 8.94 -28.01
CA ALA A 86 9.71 9.84 -28.89
C ALA A 86 10.96 10.40 -28.18
N GLY A 87 10.84 10.75 -26.91
CA GLY A 87 11.96 11.18 -26.09
C GLY A 87 13.05 10.11 -25.91
N ILE A 88 12.68 8.83 -25.74
CA ILE A 88 13.64 7.73 -25.66
C ILE A 88 14.46 7.61 -26.94
N VAL A 89 13.81 7.73 -28.12
CA VAL A 89 14.47 7.61 -29.41
C VAL A 89 15.40 8.79 -29.69
N SER A 90 15.00 9.99 -29.28
CA SER A 90 15.80 11.21 -29.48
C SER A 90 16.79 11.48 -28.36
N GLU A 91 16.77 10.73 -27.27
CA GLU A 91 17.49 11.04 -26.02
C GLU A 91 17.24 12.48 -25.56
N ALA A 92 16.03 12.98 -25.78
CA ALA A 92 15.67 14.35 -25.45
C ALA A 92 15.58 14.54 -23.92
N PRO A 93 15.94 15.72 -23.37
CA PRO A 93 15.90 15.99 -21.95
C PRO A 93 14.53 15.72 -21.31
N GLU A 94 13.45 15.98 -22.02
CA GLU A 94 12.07 15.73 -21.59
C GLU A 94 11.71 14.24 -21.44
N ALA A 95 12.55 13.34 -21.92
CA ALA A 95 12.41 11.89 -21.72
C ALA A 95 13.19 11.36 -20.51
N LEU A 96 13.93 12.25 -19.83
CA LEU A 96 14.65 11.91 -18.62
C LEU A 96 13.75 12.14 -17.41
N SER A 97 13.72 11.17 -16.46
CA SER A 97 13.28 11.40 -15.10
C SER A 97 14.50 11.71 -14.23
N HIS A 98 14.35 12.67 -13.34
CA HIS A 98 15.42 13.08 -12.41
C HIS A 98 16.76 13.37 -13.11
N ASP A 99 16.71 13.88 -14.36
CA ASP A 99 17.86 14.21 -15.20
C ASP A 99 18.85 13.02 -15.46
N ALA A 100 18.43 11.79 -15.19
CA ALA A 100 19.36 10.66 -15.16
C ALA A 100 18.93 9.46 -16.00
N TYR A 101 17.67 9.01 -15.95
CA TYR A 101 17.24 7.75 -16.55
C TYR A 101 15.95 7.93 -17.39
N PRO A 102 15.61 6.94 -18.26
CA PRO A 102 14.39 7.04 -19.08
C PRO A 102 13.13 7.16 -18.22
N ALA A 103 12.28 8.14 -18.48
CA ALA A 103 11.00 8.35 -17.79
C ALA A 103 10.10 7.10 -17.78
N MET A 104 10.25 6.21 -18.77
CA MET A 104 9.53 4.94 -18.83
C MET A 104 9.88 4.01 -17.66
N ALA A 105 11.09 4.08 -17.07
CA ALA A 105 11.44 3.34 -15.87
C ALA A 105 10.64 3.82 -14.67
N ASP A 106 10.42 5.13 -14.57
CA ASP A 106 9.60 5.76 -13.55
C ASP A 106 8.11 5.40 -13.73
N VAL A 107 7.61 5.44 -14.96
CA VAL A 107 6.24 4.98 -15.28
C VAL A 107 5.99 3.58 -14.72
N VAL A 108 6.92 2.63 -14.90
CA VAL A 108 6.78 1.25 -14.42
C VAL A 108 6.95 1.16 -12.91
N PHE A 109 7.85 1.94 -12.32
CA PHE A 109 8.04 1.99 -10.88
C PHE A 109 6.77 2.48 -10.18
N GLN A 110 6.21 3.58 -10.62
CA GLN A 110 4.98 4.16 -10.08
C GLN A 110 3.72 3.32 -10.40
N LEU A 111 3.68 2.63 -11.55
CA LEU A 111 2.68 1.61 -11.85
C LEU A 111 2.66 0.53 -10.77
N ALA A 112 3.83 0.05 -10.36
CA ALA A 112 3.95 -1.00 -9.35
C ALA A 112 3.44 -0.54 -7.97
N PHE A 113 3.63 0.74 -7.64
CA PHE A 113 3.06 1.36 -6.44
C PHE A 113 1.53 1.39 -6.48
N CYS A 114 0.94 1.80 -7.60
CA CYS A 114 -0.51 1.75 -7.78
C CYS A 114 -1.05 0.32 -7.67
N MET A 115 -0.35 -0.67 -8.24
CA MET A 115 -0.73 -2.09 -8.15
C MET A 115 -0.78 -2.59 -6.72
N ILE A 116 0.32 -2.44 -5.97
CA ILE A 116 0.36 -2.95 -4.60
C ILE A 116 -0.61 -2.22 -3.69
N THR A 117 -0.75 -0.90 -3.82
CA THR A 117 -1.72 -0.09 -3.06
C THR A 117 -3.14 -0.62 -3.24
N THR A 118 -3.52 -0.83 -4.48
CA THR A 118 -4.85 -1.34 -4.85
C THR A 118 -5.06 -2.77 -4.38
N ALA A 119 -4.04 -3.62 -4.43
CA ALA A 119 -4.12 -4.99 -3.96
C ALA A 119 -4.33 -5.08 -2.44
N ILE A 120 -3.76 -4.17 -1.64
CA ILE A 120 -3.97 -4.09 -0.19
C ILE A 120 -5.45 -3.95 0.17
N ILE A 121 -6.21 -3.16 -0.59
CA ILE A 121 -7.65 -2.94 -0.36
C ILE A 121 -8.42 -4.27 -0.33
N THR A 122 -8.05 -5.23 -1.18
CA THR A 122 -8.78 -6.49 -1.34
C THR A 122 -8.81 -7.34 -0.07
N GLY A 123 -7.80 -7.19 0.79
CA GLY A 123 -7.72 -7.88 2.07
C GLY A 123 -8.89 -7.58 3.01
N ALA A 124 -9.35 -6.34 3.03
CA ALA A 124 -10.44 -5.93 3.92
C ALA A 124 -11.79 -6.59 3.58
N VAL A 125 -12.03 -6.92 2.32
CA VAL A 125 -13.30 -7.44 1.81
C VAL A 125 -13.29 -8.94 1.48
N ALA A 126 -12.16 -9.59 1.74
CA ALA A 126 -11.94 -11.01 1.44
C ALA A 126 -13.05 -11.90 2.03
N GLY A 127 -13.48 -12.88 1.24
CA GLY A 127 -14.44 -13.92 1.62
C GLY A 127 -15.90 -13.51 1.69
N ARG A 128 -16.28 -12.31 1.18
CA ARG A 128 -17.69 -11.86 1.13
C ARG A 128 -18.07 -10.93 0.00
N MET A 129 -17.14 -10.17 -0.58
CA MET A 129 -17.46 -9.25 -1.67
C MET A 129 -17.51 -9.99 -3.00
N LYS A 130 -18.46 -9.61 -3.87
CA LYS A 130 -18.56 -10.12 -5.23
C LYS A 130 -17.30 -9.77 -6.02
N PHE A 131 -16.68 -10.74 -6.68
CA PHE A 131 -15.47 -10.51 -7.47
C PHE A 131 -15.63 -9.41 -8.52
N GLY A 132 -16.73 -9.41 -9.29
CA GLY A 132 -17.01 -8.35 -10.24
C GLY A 132 -17.18 -6.95 -9.61
N ALA A 133 -17.68 -6.86 -8.37
CA ALA A 133 -17.77 -5.60 -7.65
C ALA A 133 -16.39 -5.10 -7.18
N VAL A 134 -15.48 -6.00 -6.80
CA VAL A 134 -14.07 -5.66 -6.53
C VAL A 134 -13.44 -5.11 -7.79
N CYS A 135 -13.54 -5.80 -8.92
CA CYS A 135 -12.96 -5.37 -10.19
C CYS A 135 -13.50 -4.00 -10.65
N ALA A 136 -14.82 -3.78 -10.55
CA ALA A 136 -15.42 -2.50 -10.91
C ALA A 136 -14.96 -1.35 -9.99
N PHE A 137 -14.89 -1.59 -8.67
CA PHE A 137 -14.39 -0.60 -7.73
C PHE A 137 -12.93 -0.24 -8.02
N VAL A 138 -12.07 -1.24 -8.15
CA VAL A 138 -10.64 -1.09 -8.44
C VAL A 138 -10.42 -0.32 -9.75
N ALA A 139 -11.16 -0.65 -10.82
CA ALA A 139 -11.00 0.01 -12.11
C ALA A 139 -11.27 1.53 -12.04
N VAL A 140 -12.25 1.96 -11.25
CA VAL A 140 -12.54 3.40 -11.08
C VAL A 140 -11.61 4.04 -10.04
N TRP A 141 -11.32 3.34 -8.94
CA TRP A 141 -10.46 3.84 -7.87
C TRP A 141 -9.05 4.19 -8.36
N THR A 142 -8.47 3.34 -9.23
CA THR A 142 -7.15 3.54 -9.85
C THR A 142 -7.10 4.67 -10.88
N VAL A 143 -8.22 5.30 -11.16
CA VAL A 143 -8.33 6.47 -12.05
C VAL A 143 -8.66 7.75 -11.27
N VAL A 144 -9.60 7.67 -10.31
CA VAL A 144 -10.15 8.87 -9.67
C VAL A 144 -9.64 9.13 -8.25
N VAL A 145 -9.02 8.14 -7.60
CA VAL A 145 -8.51 8.28 -6.22
C VAL A 145 -6.99 8.25 -6.19
N TYR A 146 -6.38 7.17 -6.65
CA TYR A 146 -4.94 6.98 -6.51
C TYR A 146 -4.10 8.02 -7.28
N PRO A 147 -4.30 8.27 -8.59
CA PRO A 147 -3.45 9.19 -9.32
C PRO A 147 -3.56 10.65 -8.82
N PRO A 148 -4.75 11.21 -8.52
CA PRO A 148 -4.84 12.52 -7.92
C PRO A 148 -4.16 12.61 -6.54
N LEU A 149 -4.27 11.56 -5.70
CA LEU A 149 -3.56 11.54 -4.42
C LEU A 149 -2.04 11.50 -4.62
N ALA A 150 -1.56 10.66 -5.55
CA ALA A 150 -0.14 10.60 -5.90
C ALA A 150 0.37 11.96 -6.37
N HIS A 151 -0.42 12.68 -7.19
CA HIS A 151 -0.09 14.05 -7.60
C HIS A 151 -0.04 15.02 -6.42
N MET A 152 -1.03 14.99 -5.53
CA MET A 152 -1.03 15.87 -4.36
C MET A 152 0.20 15.72 -3.47
N VAL A 153 0.75 14.51 -3.39
CA VAL A 153 1.88 14.18 -2.50
C VAL A 153 3.23 14.27 -3.23
N TRP A 154 3.30 13.77 -4.48
CA TRP A 154 4.54 13.59 -5.23
C TRP A 154 4.58 14.36 -6.57
N GLY A 155 3.61 15.20 -6.85
CA GLY A 155 3.51 15.94 -8.11
C GLY A 155 4.57 17.05 -8.30
N GLY A 156 5.45 17.26 -7.32
CA GLY A 156 6.49 18.29 -7.36
C GLY A 156 5.96 19.69 -7.05
N GLU A 157 6.56 20.71 -7.66
CA GLU A 157 6.20 22.11 -7.44
C GLU A 157 4.72 22.38 -7.74
N GLY A 158 4.03 23.04 -6.82
CA GLY A 158 2.60 23.33 -6.89
C GLY A 158 1.70 22.24 -6.32
N SER A 159 2.20 21.05 -5.98
CA SER A 159 1.39 19.99 -5.37
C SER A 159 0.88 20.39 -3.98
N LEU A 160 -0.35 19.93 -3.64
CA LEU A 160 -1.03 20.39 -2.43
C LEU A 160 -0.34 19.91 -1.14
N VAL A 161 -0.01 18.62 -1.05
CA VAL A 161 0.50 18.00 0.19
C VAL A 161 2.01 18.10 0.27
N GLY A 162 2.72 17.74 -0.81
CA GLY A 162 4.17 17.71 -0.82
C GLY A 162 4.80 19.11 -0.81
N ASP A 163 4.32 20.01 -1.68
CA ASP A 163 4.90 21.34 -1.82
C ASP A 163 4.17 22.41 -0.96
N THR A 164 2.86 22.60 -1.16
CA THR A 164 2.13 23.69 -0.50
C THR A 164 2.04 23.50 1.02
N ILE A 165 1.78 22.28 1.51
CA ILE A 165 1.74 21.96 2.95
C ILE A 165 3.15 21.66 3.47
N GLY A 166 4.02 21.12 2.63
CA GLY A 166 5.38 20.72 2.99
C GLY A 166 5.42 19.44 3.84
N ALA A 167 4.46 18.54 3.65
CA ALA A 167 4.47 17.22 4.30
C ALA A 167 5.36 16.25 3.52
N LEU A 168 6.14 15.46 4.26
CA LEU A 168 7.08 14.49 3.72
C LEU A 168 6.43 13.09 3.65
N ASP A 169 6.51 12.48 2.48
CA ASP A 169 6.15 11.07 2.28
C ASP A 169 7.16 10.43 1.32
N PHE A 170 8.19 9.79 1.89
CA PHE A 170 9.32 9.27 1.12
C PHE A 170 8.90 8.21 0.11
N ALA A 171 8.05 7.27 0.53
CA ALA A 171 7.68 6.14 -0.31
C ALA A 171 6.21 5.71 -0.22
N GLY A 172 5.31 6.46 0.42
CA GLY A 172 3.88 6.17 0.36
C GLY A 172 3.19 5.89 1.69
N GLY A 173 3.59 6.57 2.76
CA GLY A 173 2.83 6.57 4.01
C GLY A 173 1.38 7.00 3.80
N ASP A 174 1.20 8.13 3.13
CA ASP A 174 -0.10 8.68 2.73
C ASP A 174 -0.65 7.99 1.48
N VAL A 175 0.13 7.99 0.39
CA VAL A 175 -0.33 7.56 -0.94
C VAL A 175 -0.67 6.07 -0.97
N VAL A 176 0.12 5.22 -0.32
CA VAL A 176 -0.06 3.76 -0.36
C VAL A 176 -0.82 3.26 0.86
N HIS A 177 -0.31 3.57 2.08
CA HIS A 177 -0.77 2.88 3.27
C HIS A 177 -2.03 3.48 3.88
N ILE A 178 -2.08 4.80 4.06
CA ILE A 178 -3.29 5.46 4.59
C ILE A 178 -4.43 5.28 3.60
N SER A 179 -4.19 5.52 2.32
CA SER A 179 -5.22 5.42 1.28
C SER A 179 -5.82 4.02 1.20
N SER A 180 -4.98 2.98 1.01
CA SER A 180 -5.47 1.61 0.86
C SER A 180 -6.15 1.06 2.11
N GLY A 181 -5.58 1.36 3.30
CA GLY A 181 -6.14 0.91 4.56
C GLY A 181 -7.50 1.57 4.86
N LEU A 182 -7.63 2.88 4.62
CA LEU A 182 -8.88 3.61 4.78
C LEU A 182 -9.95 3.13 3.77
N THR A 183 -9.57 2.97 2.51
CA THR A 183 -10.45 2.38 1.47
C THR A 183 -10.95 1.01 1.91
N GLY A 184 -10.06 0.17 2.43
CA GLY A 184 -10.41 -1.14 2.97
C GLY A 184 -11.45 -1.05 4.09
N LEU A 185 -11.29 -0.11 5.04
CA LEU A 185 -12.24 0.14 6.11
C LEU A 185 -13.62 0.56 5.56
N ILE A 186 -13.66 1.52 4.66
CA ILE A 186 -14.91 2.03 4.09
C ILE A 186 -15.64 0.92 3.32
N LEU A 187 -14.93 0.19 2.47
CA LEU A 187 -15.53 -0.93 1.74
C LEU A 187 -16.04 -2.03 2.67
N CYS A 188 -15.30 -2.37 3.73
CA CYS A 188 -15.76 -3.40 4.66
C CYS A 188 -17.02 -2.97 5.43
N LEU A 189 -17.17 -1.67 5.71
CA LEU A 189 -18.38 -1.11 6.32
C LEU A 189 -19.58 -1.16 5.35
N ILE A 190 -19.38 -0.80 4.08
CA ILE A 190 -20.43 -0.82 3.05
C ILE A 190 -20.85 -2.26 2.69
N ALA A 191 -19.89 -3.20 2.62
CA ALA A 191 -20.16 -4.61 2.33
C ALA A 191 -20.80 -5.35 3.52
N GLY A 192 -20.58 -4.87 4.75
CA GLY A 192 -21.07 -5.48 5.98
C GLY A 192 -20.23 -6.66 6.47
N LYS A 193 -20.64 -7.23 7.61
CA LYS A 193 -19.89 -8.28 8.33
C LYS A 193 -20.02 -9.63 7.67
N ARG A 194 -18.93 -10.44 7.68
CA ARG A 194 -18.97 -11.86 7.26
C ARG A 194 -19.90 -12.66 8.13
N ARG A 195 -20.44 -13.73 7.57
CA ARG A 195 -21.26 -14.70 8.30
C ARG A 195 -20.44 -15.30 9.46
N GLY A 196 -20.97 -15.16 10.68
CA GLY A 196 -20.31 -15.65 11.89
C GLY A 196 -19.23 -14.72 12.46
N PHE A 197 -19.12 -13.47 11.99
CA PHE A 197 -18.24 -12.49 12.60
C PHE A 197 -18.49 -12.33 14.10
N GLY A 198 -17.44 -12.43 14.90
CA GLY A 198 -17.52 -12.38 16.36
C GLY A 198 -17.98 -13.70 17.02
N MET A 199 -18.46 -14.70 16.26
CA MET A 199 -18.92 -16.00 16.78
C MET A 199 -17.98 -17.15 16.45
N VAL A 200 -17.25 -17.06 15.35
CA VAL A 200 -16.29 -18.09 14.91
C VAL A 200 -14.90 -17.51 14.73
N SER A 201 -13.89 -18.32 15.02
CA SER A 201 -12.50 -17.97 14.70
C SER A 201 -12.22 -18.14 13.21
N TYR A 202 -11.61 -17.14 12.60
CA TYR A 202 -11.13 -17.18 11.22
C TYR A 202 -9.62 -17.44 11.23
N SER A 203 -9.23 -18.68 11.46
CA SER A 203 -7.82 -19.05 11.49
C SER A 203 -7.23 -19.09 10.07
N PRO A 204 -5.98 -18.62 9.88
CA PRO A 204 -5.23 -18.82 8.65
C PRO A 204 -5.20 -20.30 8.26
N HIS A 205 -5.43 -20.59 6.97
CA HIS A 205 -5.42 -21.98 6.53
C HIS A 205 -4.03 -22.51 6.18
N ASN A 206 -3.08 -21.61 5.84
CA ASN A 206 -1.74 -22.00 5.40
C ASN A 206 -0.69 -20.99 5.90
N VAL A 207 -0.14 -21.27 7.09
CA VAL A 207 0.87 -20.43 7.72
C VAL A 207 2.18 -20.35 6.91
N PRO A 208 2.68 -21.43 6.26
CA PRO A 208 3.81 -21.32 5.32
C PRO A 208 3.57 -20.35 4.16
N PHE A 209 2.36 -20.26 3.60
CA PHE A 209 2.03 -19.26 2.58
C PHE A 209 2.06 -17.84 3.14
N VAL A 210 1.62 -17.64 4.38
CA VAL A 210 1.75 -16.33 5.06
C VAL A 210 3.22 -15.92 5.16
N ALA A 211 4.08 -16.85 5.61
CA ALA A 211 5.52 -16.58 5.71
C ALA A 211 6.16 -16.30 4.34
N LEU A 212 5.84 -17.10 3.33
CA LEU A 212 6.33 -16.88 1.96
C LEU A 212 5.91 -15.51 1.43
N GLY A 213 4.62 -15.17 1.54
CA GLY A 213 4.10 -13.87 1.11
C GLY A 213 4.76 -12.71 1.84
N ALA A 214 4.90 -12.80 3.16
CA ALA A 214 5.60 -11.79 3.96
C ALA A 214 7.07 -11.62 3.53
N THR A 215 7.76 -12.72 3.19
CA THR A 215 9.14 -12.68 2.70
C THR A 215 9.24 -11.99 1.33
N LEU A 216 8.32 -12.29 0.40
CA LEU A 216 8.28 -11.65 -0.91
C LEU A 216 7.97 -10.15 -0.79
N LEU A 217 7.05 -9.78 0.12
CA LEU A 217 6.77 -8.37 0.45
C LEU A 217 8.01 -7.68 1.04
N TRP A 218 8.67 -8.30 2.01
CA TRP A 218 9.88 -7.75 2.63
C TRP A 218 11.00 -7.51 1.62
N PHE A 219 11.25 -8.49 0.76
CA PHE A 219 12.27 -8.39 -0.28
C PHE A 219 11.91 -7.31 -1.33
N GLY A 220 10.65 -7.26 -1.78
CA GLY A 220 10.18 -6.22 -2.69
C GLY A 220 10.25 -4.82 -2.08
N TRP A 221 10.10 -4.71 -0.77
CA TRP A 221 10.16 -3.42 -0.06
C TRP A 221 11.54 -2.77 -0.07
N PHE A 222 12.58 -3.53 -0.33
CA PHE A 222 13.91 -2.95 -0.55
C PHE A 222 13.93 -2.08 -1.80
N GLY A 223 13.34 -2.55 -2.90
CA GLY A 223 13.14 -1.71 -4.08
C GLY A 223 12.10 -0.61 -3.87
N PHE A 224 11.06 -0.89 -3.08
CA PHE A 224 10.00 0.06 -2.77
C PHE A 224 10.55 1.31 -2.06
N ASN A 225 11.28 1.14 -0.96
CA ASN A 225 11.82 2.26 -0.20
C ASN A 225 13.11 2.83 -0.82
N ALA A 226 14.12 2.00 -1.13
CA ALA A 226 15.37 2.52 -1.68
C ALA A 226 15.16 3.12 -3.09
N GLY A 227 14.26 2.55 -3.92
CA GLY A 227 13.93 3.06 -5.23
C GLY A 227 13.24 4.43 -5.21
N SER A 228 12.58 4.79 -4.11
CA SER A 228 11.91 6.08 -3.94
C SER A 228 12.87 7.26 -3.77
N GLU A 229 14.17 7.01 -3.69
CA GLU A 229 15.21 8.04 -3.82
C GLU A 229 15.43 8.44 -5.29
N PHE A 230 15.03 7.57 -6.23
CA PHE A 230 15.25 7.75 -7.67
C PHE A 230 16.72 7.84 -8.09
N ALA A 231 17.66 7.62 -7.17
CA ALA A 231 19.10 7.63 -7.41
C ALA A 231 19.82 6.51 -6.63
N PRO A 232 20.87 5.87 -7.18
CA PRO A 232 21.67 4.87 -6.48
C PRO A 232 22.74 5.53 -5.60
N ASP A 233 22.34 6.25 -4.56
CA ASP A 233 23.18 7.09 -3.74
C ASP A 233 23.17 6.72 -2.25
N GLY A 234 23.67 7.64 -1.39
CA GLY A 234 23.73 7.45 0.06
C GLY A 234 22.36 7.39 0.73
N VAL A 235 21.37 8.13 0.21
CA VAL A 235 20.00 8.16 0.76
C VAL A 235 19.26 6.86 0.41
N ALA A 236 19.44 6.33 -0.80
CA ALA A 236 18.93 5.01 -1.16
C ALA A 236 19.50 3.89 -0.24
N ALA A 237 20.80 3.96 0.04
CA ALA A 237 21.44 3.02 0.98
C ALA A 237 20.91 3.18 2.41
N LEU A 238 20.68 4.42 2.86
CA LEU A 238 20.05 4.71 4.15
C LEU A 238 18.62 4.16 4.23
N ALA A 239 17.82 4.41 3.20
CA ALA A 239 16.43 3.91 3.11
C ALA A 239 16.37 2.38 3.17
N LEU A 240 17.31 1.69 2.51
CA LEU A 240 17.45 0.24 2.61
C LEU A 240 17.78 -0.22 4.04
N ALA A 241 18.76 0.41 4.70
CA ALA A 241 19.15 0.09 6.06
C ALA A 241 18.00 0.32 7.06
N ASN A 242 17.30 1.44 6.94
CA ASN A 242 16.15 1.79 7.77
C ASN A 242 15.00 0.80 7.59
N THR A 243 14.75 0.34 6.36
CA THR A 243 13.73 -0.67 6.05
C THR A 243 14.01 -1.99 6.78
N VAL A 244 15.27 -2.45 6.78
CA VAL A 244 15.67 -3.65 7.53
C VAL A 244 15.54 -3.43 9.03
N ALA A 245 16.02 -2.30 9.55
CA ALA A 245 16.03 -1.98 10.97
C ALA A 245 14.62 -1.90 11.56
N ALA A 246 13.72 -1.13 10.92
CA ALA A 246 12.35 -0.95 11.39
C ALA A 246 11.53 -2.25 11.30
N SER A 247 11.64 -2.98 10.19
CA SER A 247 10.91 -4.25 10.02
C SER A 247 11.37 -5.31 11.02
N GLY A 248 12.68 -5.41 11.27
CA GLY A 248 13.23 -6.30 12.29
C GLY A 248 12.80 -5.93 13.72
N ALA A 249 12.85 -4.64 14.06
CA ALA A 249 12.41 -4.13 15.37
C ALA A 249 10.91 -4.40 15.60
N ALA A 250 10.07 -4.15 14.60
CA ALA A 250 8.63 -4.38 14.69
C ALA A 250 8.28 -5.87 14.82
N LEU A 251 8.96 -6.75 14.07
CA LEU A 251 8.82 -8.20 14.21
C LEU A 251 9.08 -8.66 15.65
N VAL A 252 10.21 -8.23 16.22
CA VAL A 252 10.58 -8.56 17.61
C VAL A 252 9.55 -8.01 18.60
N SER A 253 9.17 -6.74 18.43
CA SER A 253 8.15 -6.08 19.27
C SER A 253 6.81 -6.84 19.24
N TRP A 254 6.34 -7.25 18.07
CA TRP A 254 5.10 -8.03 17.93
C TRP A 254 5.18 -9.38 18.64
N MET A 255 6.28 -10.11 18.43
CA MET A 255 6.51 -11.40 19.12
C MET A 255 6.53 -11.25 20.64
N LEU A 256 7.11 -10.16 21.16
CA LEU A 256 7.10 -9.86 22.60
C LEU A 256 5.70 -9.58 23.11
N ILE A 257 4.89 -8.82 22.38
CA ILE A 257 3.49 -8.55 22.73
C ILE A 257 2.70 -9.87 22.82
N GLU A 258 2.82 -10.76 21.81
CA GLU A 258 2.16 -12.07 21.83
C GLU A 258 2.67 -12.93 22.99
N ARG A 259 3.98 -12.93 23.27
CA ARG A 259 4.57 -13.66 24.40
C ARG A 259 3.95 -13.22 25.74
N VAL A 260 3.79 -11.93 25.92
CA VAL A 260 3.21 -11.37 27.15
C VAL A 260 1.70 -11.62 27.26
N ARG A 261 0.96 -11.45 26.14
CA ARG A 261 -0.50 -11.51 26.18
C ARG A 261 -1.09 -12.90 25.97
N ALA A 262 -0.44 -13.71 25.13
CA ALA A 262 -0.93 -15.05 24.74
C ALA A 262 0.01 -16.20 25.19
N GLY A 263 1.12 -15.86 25.80
CA GLY A 263 2.09 -16.83 26.30
C GLY A 263 3.04 -17.42 25.25
N LYS A 264 2.75 -17.25 23.96
CA LYS A 264 3.56 -17.81 22.85
C LYS A 264 3.55 -16.85 21.65
N PRO A 265 4.70 -16.58 21.02
CA PRO A 265 4.74 -15.91 19.73
C PRO A 265 4.27 -16.86 18.63
N THR A 266 3.70 -16.29 17.56
CA THR A 266 3.26 -17.04 16.38
C THR A 266 4.02 -16.58 15.13
N LEU A 267 4.14 -17.46 14.13
CA LEU A 267 4.75 -17.09 12.84
C LEU A 267 3.88 -16.07 12.08
N VAL A 268 2.55 -16.17 12.21
CA VAL A 268 1.62 -15.17 11.65
C VAL A 268 1.82 -13.83 12.30
N GLY A 269 1.94 -13.77 13.63
CA GLY A 269 2.22 -12.54 14.36
C GLY A 269 3.58 -11.93 14.00
N ALA A 270 4.62 -12.77 13.89
CA ALA A 270 5.95 -12.32 13.44
C ALA A 270 5.90 -11.72 12.02
N ALA A 271 5.21 -12.39 11.09
CA ALA A 271 5.01 -11.91 9.72
C ALA A 271 4.19 -10.60 9.68
N THR A 272 3.17 -10.48 10.52
CA THR A 272 2.36 -9.25 10.63
C THR A 272 3.17 -8.11 11.23
N GLY A 273 3.97 -8.36 12.25
CA GLY A 273 4.90 -7.38 12.83
C GLY A 273 5.95 -6.91 11.83
N LEU A 274 6.52 -7.84 11.04
CA LEU A 274 7.43 -7.51 9.94
C LEU A 274 6.80 -6.50 8.98
N VAL A 275 5.59 -6.78 8.50
CA VAL A 275 4.84 -5.90 7.58
C VAL A 275 4.50 -4.55 8.24
N ALA A 276 4.08 -4.53 9.50
CA ALA A 276 3.81 -3.28 10.22
C ALA A 276 5.07 -2.39 10.30
N GLY A 277 6.25 -2.99 10.50
CA GLY A 277 7.53 -2.27 10.49
C GLY A 277 7.90 -1.72 9.12
N LEU A 278 7.58 -2.43 8.05
CA LEU A 278 7.74 -1.95 6.67
C LEU A 278 6.83 -0.73 6.41
N VAL A 279 5.58 -0.81 6.86
CA VAL A 279 4.60 0.28 6.71
C VAL A 279 5.03 1.55 7.45
N VAL A 280 5.44 1.44 8.71
CA VAL A 280 5.77 2.61 9.53
C VAL A 280 6.99 3.37 9.02
N ILE A 281 7.98 2.65 8.46
CA ILE A 281 9.19 3.30 7.97
C ILE A 281 9.03 3.92 6.58
N THR A 282 8.02 3.49 5.82
CA THR A 282 7.78 3.92 4.44
C THR A 282 7.79 5.45 4.26
N PRO A 283 7.07 6.27 5.04
CA PRO A 283 7.11 7.72 4.88
C PRO A 283 8.41 8.37 5.34
N ALA A 284 9.28 7.65 6.06
CA ALA A 284 10.48 8.17 6.71
C ALA A 284 11.78 7.56 6.20
N ALA A 285 11.74 6.60 5.28
CA ALA A 285 12.86 5.69 5.03
C ALA A 285 14.18 6.40 4.67
N GLY A 286 14.12 7.47 3.88
CA GLY A 286 15.29 8.29 3.52
C GLY A 286 15.54 9.47 4.46
N PHE A 287 14.66 9.73 5.43
CA PHE A 287 14.71 10.96 6.22
C PHE A 287 15.22 10.80 7.65
N VAL A 288 15.32 9.57 8.16
CA VAL A 288 15.62 9.33 9.57
C VAL A 288 16.92 8.54 9.77
N GLU A 289 17.55 8.70 10.92
CA GLU A 289 18.69 7.88 11.31
C GLU A 289 18.26 6.44 11.67
N PRO A 290 19.12 5.44 11.53
CA PRO A 290 18.80 4.02 11.80
C PRO A 290 18.30 3.74 13.23
N TRP A 291 18.76 4.48 14.24
CA TRP A 291 18.23 4.34 15.59
C TRP A 291 16.77 4.75 15.70
N ALA A 292 16.37 5.82 14.98
CA ALA A 292 14.99 6.27 14.93
C ALA A 292 14.10 5.24 14.19
N ALA A 293 14.61 4.63 13.11
CA ALA A 293 13.94 3.54 12.42
C ALA A 293 13.66 2.35 13.35
N VAL A 294 14.61 1.97 14.23
CA VAL A 294 14.38 0.95 15.28
C VAL A 294 13.26 1.39 16.24
N VAL A 295 13.27 2.63 16.71
CA VAL A 295 12.22 3.16 17.60
C VAL A 295 10.85 3.13 16.91
N MET A 296 10.77 3.55 15.65
CA MET A 296 9.54 3.52 14.86
C MET A 296 8.99 2.08 14.76
N GLY A 297 9.86 1.10 14.48
CA GLY A 297 9.49 -0.32 14.44
C GLY A 297 8.98 -0.84 15.79
N LEU A 298 9.65 -0.48 16.89
CA LEU A 298 9.20 -0.87 18.23
C LEU A 298 7.82 -0.26 18.60
N VAL A 299 7.55 0.97 18.17
CA VAL A 299 6.31 1.72 18.46
C VAL A 299 5.13 1.21 17.63
N VAL A 300 5.33 0.90 16.34
CA VAL A 300 4.21 0.54 15.46
C VAL A 300 3.53 -0.77 15.86
N SER A 301 4.29 -1.76 16.34
CA SER A 301 3.73 -3.06 16.70
C SER A 301 2.66 -2.98 17.80
N PRO A 302 2.87 -2.32 18.96
CA PRO A 302 1.79 -2.16 19.94
C PRO A 302 0.60 -1.34 19.41
N VAL A 303 0.84 -0.33 18.57
CA VAL A 303 -0.22 0.51 17.99
C VAL A 303 -1.09 -0.32 17.03
N CYS A 304 -0.48 -1.02 16.07
CA CYS A 304 -1.21 -1.88 15.15
C CYS A 304 -1.84 -3.09 15.86
N TYR A 305 -1.14 -3.70 16.81
CA TYR A 305 -1.69 -4.79 17.61
C TYR A 305 -2.95 -4.35 18.37
N PHE A 306 -2.94 -3.15 18.96
CA PHE A 306 -4.13 -2.57 19.58
C PHE A 306 -5.26 -2.37 18.56
N ALA A 307 -4.96 -1.86 17.36
CA ALA A 307 -5.94 -1.63 16.31
C ALA A 307 -6.63 -2.93 15.87
N VAL A 308 -5.85 -3.97 15.55
CA VAL A 308 -6.39 -5.24 15.04
C VAL A 308 -7.02 -6.12 16.12
N SER A 309 -6.53 -6.04 17.36
CA SER A 309 -7.02 -6.90 18.46
C SER A 309 -8.13 -6.30 19.30
N PHE A 310 -8.08 -4.99 19.55
CA PHE A 310 -9.01 -4.31 20.46
C PHE A 310 -9.98 -3.38 19.71
N LEU A 311 -9.46 -2.43 18.93
CA LEU A 311 -10.27 -1.41 18.26
C LEU A 311 -11.27 -2.04 17.28
N LYS A 312 -10.81 -2.97 16.45
CA LYS A 312 -11.63 -3.74 15.50
C LYS A 312 -12.82 -4.42 16.21
N ARG A 313 -12.57 -5.08 17.33
CA ARG A 313 -13.64 -5.74 18.10
C ARG A 313 -14.57 -4.76 18.78
N LYS A 314 -14.03 -3.68 19.37
CA LYS A 314 -14.81 -2.66 20.09
C LYS A 314 -15.74 -1.89 19.15
N LEU A 315 -15.25 -1.50 17.98
CA LEU A 315 -16.03 -0.78 16.97
C LEU A 315 -16.85 -1.73 16.08
N GLY A 316 -16.53 -3.01 16.07
CA GLY A 316 -17.31 -4.03 15.40
C GLY A 316 -17.25 -3.98 13.87
N TYR A 317 -16.19 -3.44 13.28
CA TYR A 317 -15.97 -3.52 11.84
C TYR A 317 -15.27 -4.83 11.45
N ASP A 318 -15.66 -5.41 10.31
CA ASP A 318 -15.10 -6.67 9.82
C ASP A 318 -14.11 -6.45 8.68
N ASP A 319 -12.97 -5.86 9.00
CA ASP A 319 -11.80 -5.85 8.14
C ASP A 319 -11.18 -7.26 8.13
N ALA A 320 -11.32 -7.97 7.00
CA ALA A 320 -11.12 -9.42 6.98
C ALA A 320 -9.68 -9.85 7.25
N LEU A 321 -8.70 -9.13 6.70
CA LEU A 321 -7.27 -9.46 6.79
C LEU A 321 -6.45 -8.30 7.39
N ASP A 322 -7.08 -7.47 8.21
CA ASP A 322 -6.47 -6.40 8.99
C ASP A 322 -5.79 -5.29 8.17
N ALA A 323 -6.26 -5.04 6.94
CA ALA A 323 -5.69 -4.03 6.04
C ALA A 323 -5.71 -2.62 6.65
N PHE A 324 -6.83 -2.19 7.25
CA PHE A 324 -6.92 -0.91 7.94
C PHE A 324 -5.98 -0.83 9.15
N GLY A 325 -6.02 -1.86 10.00
CA GLY A 325 -5.26 -1.88 11.25
C GLY A 325 -3.74 -1.90 11.07
N ILE A 326 -3.25 -2.42 9.94
CA ILE A 326 -1.83 -2.46 9.60
C ILE A 326 -1.43 -1.27 8.73
N HIS A 327 -2.16 -1.01 7.64
CA HIS A 327 -1.73 -0.02 6.65
C HIS A 327 -2.17 1.41 7.02
N ALA A 328 -3.46 1.66 7.29
CA ALA A 328 -3.87 3.03 7.64
C ALA A 328 -3.31 3.47 9.00
N VAL A 329 -3.45 2.63 10.02
CA VAL A 329 -2.95 2.95 11.38
C VAL A 329 -1.42 3.01 11.39
N GLY A 330 -0.75 2.09 10.71
CA GLY A 330 0.70 2.08 10.57
C GLY A 330 1.23 3.28 9.79
N GLY A 331 0.57 3.65 8.67
CA GLY A 331 0.91 4.80 7.84
C GLY A 331 0.76 6.13 8.60
N VAL A 332 -0.37 6.32 9.31
CA VAL A 332 -0.56 7.48 10.20
C VAL A 332 0.53 7.55 11.26
N THR A 333 0.86 6.41 11.88
CA THR A 333 1.94 6.35 12.88
C THR A 333 3.27 6.74 12.24
N GLY A 334 3.57 6.24 11.04
CA GLY A 334 4.78 6.55 10.29
C GLY A 334 4.89 8.03 9.94
N GLY A 335 3.85 8.63 9.37
CA GLY A 335 3.82 10.04 9.02
C GLY A 335 4.04 10.96 10.23
N VAL A 336 3.37 10.68 11.36
CA VAL A 336 3.59 11.44 12.61
C VAL A 336 5.03 11.28 13.12
N LEU A 337 5.60 10.06 13.08
CA LEU A 337 6.96 9.81 13.53
C LEU A 337 8.00 10.41 12.57
N THR A 338 7.69 10.56 11.27
CA THR A 338 8.51 11.34 10.33
C THR A 338 8.63 12.79 10.78
N GLY A 339 7.53 13.42 11.17
CA GLY A 339 7.53 14.79 11.71
C GLY A 339 8.31 14.95 13.02
N LEU A 340 8.54 13.85 13.75
CA LEU A 340 9.37 13.85 14.96
C LEU A 340 10.86 13.63 14.65
N PHE A 341 11.20 12.68 13.78
CA PHE A 341 12.55 12.14 13.62
C PHE A 341 13.25 12.49 12.30
N CYS A 342 12.65 13.31 11.43
CA CYS A 342 13.30 13.75 10.19
C CYS A 342 14.57 14.53 10.51
N VAL A 343 15.71 14.07 9.96
CA VAL A 343 16.98 14.78 10.00
C VAL A 343 16.88 16.01 9.09
N PRO A 344 17.15 17.23 9.57
CA PRO A 344 16.95 18.45 8.77
C PRO A 344 17.69 18.43 7.42
N GLU A 345 18.89 17.88 7.37
CA GLU A 345 19.73 17.78 6.18
C GLU A 345 19.25 16.77 5.15
N LEU A 346 18.33 15.87 5.53
CA LEU A 346 17.69 14.89 4.64
C LEU A 346 16.29 15.30 4.20
N SER A 347 15.74 16.38 4.78
CA SER A 347 14.40 16.87 4.44
C SER A 347 14.34 17.43 3.02
N TRP A 348 13.26 17.15 2.32
CA TRP A 348 12.97 17.81 1.02
C TRP A 348 12.36 19.21 1.19
N THR A 349 12.13 19.65 2.44
CA THR A 349 11.59 20.95 2.79
C THR A 349 12.56 21.71 3.69
N ASP A 350 12.27 22.98 3.96
CA ASP A 350 13.06 23.79 4.91
C ASP A 350 12.83 23.37 6.39
N PHE A 351 11.99 22.36 6.64
CA PHE A 351 11.58 21.93 7.97
C PHE A 351 12.27 20.60 8.34
N GLY A 352 12.79 20.52 9.56
CA GLY A 352 13.31 19.30 10.17
C GLY A 352 12.41 18.75 11.26
N GLY A 353 12.71 17.52 11.70
CA GLY A 353 11.96 16.86 12.76
C GLY A 353 12.06 17.55 14.11
N LEU A 354 10.97 17.49 14.88
CA LEU A 354 10.86 18.15 16.19
C LEU A 354 11.99 17.77 17.17
N VAL A 355 12.50 16.54 17.10
CA VAL A 355 13.58 16.06 17.99
C VAL A 355 14.91 16.78 17.74
N TYR A 356 15.17 17.17 16.48
CA TYR A 356 16.42 17.84 16.10
C TYR A 356 16.32 19.36 16.19
N THR A 357 15.17 19.92 15.81
CA THR A 357 15.02 21.38 15.65
C THR A 357 14.33 22.04 16.84
N GLY A 358 13.52 21.31 17.59
CA GLY A 358 12.58 21.86 18.57
C GLY A 358 11.39 22.61 17.93
N ASP A 359 11.33 22.69 16.59
CA ASP A 359 10.26 23.35 15.85
C ASP A 359 9.17 22.34 15.44
N PRO A 360 7.89 22.54 15.80
CA PRO A 360 6.80 21.64 15.45
C PRO A 360 6.28 21.80 14.02
N THR A 361 6.86 22.65 13.18
CA THR A 361 6.33 22.99 11.86
C THR A 361 6.19 21.77 10.97
N LEU A 362 7.23 20.93 10.84
CA LEU A 362 7.13 19.69 10.06
C LEU A 362 6.10 18.72 10.64
N LEU A 363 6.04 18.57 11.97
CA LEU A 363 5.02 17.71 12.60
C LEU A 363 3.60 18.22 12.29
N GLY A 364 3.40 19.53 12.29
CA GLY A 364 2.14 20.16 11.88
C GLY A 364 1.81 19.89 10.41
N ALA A 365 2.79 20.00 9.52
CA ALA A 365 2.65 19.70 8.10
C ALA A 365 2.26 18.21 7.88
N GLN A 366 2.93 17.29 8.57
CA GLN A 366 2.60 15.85 8.51
C GLN A 366 1.15 15.57 8.96
N VAL A 367 0.73 16.14 10.08
CA VAL A 367 -0.66 15.96 10.56
C VAL A 367 -1.66 16.53 9.56
N LEU A 368 -1.38 17.69 8.96
CA LEU A 368 -2.26 18.32 7.97
C LEU A 368 -2.30 17.50 6.67
N GLY A 369 -1.17 16.99 6.18
CA GLY A 369 -1.11 16.09 5.00
C GLY A 369 -1.91 14.81 5.21
N ILE A 370 -1.75 14.16 6.37
CA ILE A 370 -2.55 13.00 6.76
C ILE A 370 -4.05 13.32 6.78
N LEU A 371 -4.45 14.46 7.33
CA LEU A 371 -5.86 14.86 7.37
C LEU A 371 -6.42 15.11 5.97
N VAL A 372 -5.66 15.77 5.09
CA VAL A 372 -6.04 15.98 3.68
C VAL A 372 -6.23 14.63 2.99
N THR A 373 -5.28 13.72 3.15
CA THR A 373 -5.35 12.35 2.59
C THR A 373 -6.60 11.61 3.10
N VAL A 374 -6.84 11.61 4.41
CA VAL A 374 -7.99 10.91 5.01
C VAL A 374 -9.32 11.50 4.52
N VAL A 375 -9.42 12.82 4.41
CA VAL A 375 -10.66 13.47 3.93
C VAL A 375 -10.87 13.20 2.45
N PHE A 376 -9.83 13.39 1.61
CA PHE A 376 -9.92 13.18 0.18
C PHE A 376 -10.30 11.74 -0.17
N VAL A 377 -9.54 10.78 0.33
CA VAL A 377 -9.78 9.34 0.10
C VAL A 377 -11.13 8.94 0.70
N GLY A 378 -11.41 9.37 1.94
CA GLY A 378 -12.63 8.99 2.65
C GLY A 378 -13.91 9.43 1.93
N VAL A 379 -13.94 10.66 1.43
CA VAL A 379 -15.11 11.19 0.70
C VAL A 379 -15.30 10.45 -0.62
N LEU A 380 -14.22 10.30 -1.42
CA LEU A 380 -14.31 9.64 -2.71
C LEU A 380 -14.68 8.16 -2.56
N ASP A 381 -14.14 7.46 -1.58
CA ASP A 381 -14.42 6.05 -1.35
C ASP A 381 -15.87 5.79 -0.92
N VAL A 382 -16.45 6.66 -0.10
CA VAL A 382 -17.87 6.56 0.25
C VAL A 382 -18.75 6.73 -1.00
N VAL A 383 -18.46 7.75 -1.80
CA VAL A 383 -19.20 8.00 -3.05
C VAL A 383 -19.05 6.81 -4.00
N LEU A 384 -17.80 6.39 -4.25
CA LEU A 384 -17.49 5.29 -5.16
C LEU A 384 -18.06 3.95 -4.67
N GLY A 385 -17.91 3.64 -3.38
CA GLY A 385 -18.43 2.42 -2.79
C GLY A 385 -19.94 2.30 -2.93
N PHE A 386 -20.69 3.39 -2.71
CA PHE A 386 -22.15 3.41 -2.92
C PHE A 386 -22.54 3.39 -4.41
N ALA A 387 -21.79 4.06 -5.28
CA ALA A 387 -22.00 4.01 -6.72
C ALA A 387 -21.86 2.58 -7.26
N VAL A 388 -20.75 1.91 -6.92
CA VAL A 388 -20.55 0.49 -7.30
C VAL A 388 -21.62 -0.39 -6.68
N LYS A 389 -22.00 -0.18 -5.42
CA LYS A 389 -23.11 -0.92 -4.79
C LYS A 389 -24.43 -0.79 -5.56
N ALA A 390 -24.74 0.39 -6.06
CA ALA A 390 -25.94 0.62 -6.90
C ALA A 390 -25.87 -0.18 -8.21
N CYS A 391 -24.72 -0.22 -8.88
CA CYS A 391 -24.49 -1.02 -10.09
C CYS A 391 -24.65 -2.53 -9.85
N PHE A 392 -24.42 -3.00 -8.63
CA PHE A 392 -24.55 -4.41 -8.23
C PHE A 392 -25.87 -4.74 -7.50
N LYS A 393 -26.96 -4.12 -7.94
CA LYS A 393 -28.34 -4.35 -7.42
C LYS A 393 -28.45 -4.08 -5.91
N GLY A 394 -27.77 -3.06 -5.42
CA GLY A 394 -27.81 -2.64 -4.03
C GLY A 394 -26.98 -3.48 -3.05
N SER A 395 -26.18 -4.45 -3.53
CA SER A 395 -25.34 -5.27 -2.67
C SER A 395 -23.97 -5.57 -3.27
N LEU A 396 -22.91 -5.16 -2.58
CA LEU A 396 -21.54 -5.56 -2.90
C LEU A 396 -21.26 -7.01 -2.51
N ARG A 397 -22.07 -7.59 -1.60
CA ARG A 397 -21.84 -8.89 -0.99
C ARG A 397 -22.45 -10.00 -1.82
N VAL A 398 -21.79 -11.17 -1.82
CA VAL A 398 -22.33 -12.43 -2.30
C VAL A 398 -23.51 -12.90 -1.44
N SER A 399 -24.29 -13.85 -1.90
CA SER A 399 -25.37 -14.45 -1.11
C SER A 399 -24.81 -15.23 0.09
N GLU A 400 -25.64 -15.44 1.12
CA GLU A 400 -25.24 -16.25 2.28
C GLU A 400 -24.94 -17.71 1.92
N ALA A 401 -25.58 -18.25 0.88
CA ALA A 401 -25.32 -19.59 0.38
C ALA A 401 -23.94 -19.67 -0.27
N GLU A 402 -23.57 -18.73 -1.13
CA GLU A 402 -22.23 -18.65 -1.74
C GLU A 402 -21.14 -18.46 -0.68
N GLU A 403 -21.36 -17.59 0.30
CA GLU A 403 -20.41 -17.41 1.40
C GLU A 403 -20.25 -18.66 2.27
N ALA A 404 -21.35 -19.42 2.47
CA ALA A 404 -21.34 -20.69 3.18
C ALA A 404 -20.62 -21.78 2.39
N GLN A 405 -20.83 -21.86 1.09
CA GLN A 405 -20.14 -22.80 0.18
C GLN A 405 -18.63 -22.49 0.13
N GLY A 406 -18.26 -21.24 0.00
CA GLY A 406 -16.91 -20.74 -0.23
C GLY A 406 -16.76 -20.17 -1.63
N LEU A 407 -16.04 -19.04 -1.73
CA LEU A 407 -15.99 -18.24 -2.95
C LEU A 407 -15.09 -18.86 -4.03
N ASP A 408 -14.19 -19.78 -3.69
CA ASP A 408 -13.37 -20.49 -4.67
C ASP A 408 -14.27 -21.24 -5.66
N VAL A 409 -15.20 -22.05 -5.14
CA VAL A 409 -16.13 -22.83 -5.96
C VAL A 409 -17.29 -21.96 -6.44
N ALA A 410 -17.89 -21.14 -5.57
CA ALA A 410 -19.08 -20.39 -5.90
C ALA A 410 -18.86 -19.28 -6.95
N ALA A 411 -17.70 -18.62 -6.94
CA ALA A 411 -17.39 -17.53 -7.85
C ALA A 411 -16.50 -17.95 -9.05
N HIS A 412 -15.64 -18.96 -8.88
CA HIS A 412 -14.61 -19.34 -9.85
C HIS A 412 -14.71 -20.77 -10.35
N GLY A 413 -15.53 -21.63 -9.71
CA GLY A 413 -15.63 -23.04 -10.07
C GLY A 413 -14.34 -23.84 -9.82
N GLU A 414 -13.43 -23.30 -8.99
CA GLU A 414 -12.09 -23.82 -8.75
C GLU A 414 -11.90 -24.13 -7.27
N SER A 415 -11.00 -25.03 -6.94
CA SER A 415 -10.61 -25.34 -5.56
C SER A 415 -9.10 -25.24 -5.41
N ALA A 416 -8.63 -24.52 -4.40
CA ALA A 416 -7.20 -24.44 -4.09
C ALA A 416 -6.60 -25.81 -3.74
N TYR A 417 -7.44 -26.73 -3.20
CA TYR A 417 -7.05 -28.08 -2.78
C TYR A 417 -8.13 -29.05 -3.23
N PRO A 418 -8.14 -29.46 -4.50
CA PRO A 418 -9.10 -30.43 -5.00
C PRO A 418 -8.97 -31.76 -4.22
N ALA A 419 -10.09 -32.40 -3.98
CA ALA A 419 -10.08 -33.74 -3.37
C ALA A 419 -9.53 -34.76 -4.39
N TYR A 420 -8.56 -35.57 -3.97
CA TYR A 420 -8.11 -36.68 -4.77
C TYR A 420 -9.23 -37.72 -4.88
N VAL A 421 -9.67 -38.04 -6.06
CA VAL A 421 -10.74 -38.98 -6.34
C VAL A 421 -10.22 -40.33 -6.81
N GLY A 422 -8.92 -40.54 -6.86
CA GLY A 422 -8.30 -41.85 -7.12
C GLY A 422 -8.33 -42.33 -8.57
N LEU A 423 -8.65 -41.43 -9.52
CA LEU A 423 -8.78 -41.76 -10.95
C LEU A 423 -7.96 -40.84 -11.86
N ASP A 424 -7.09 -39.97 -11.30
CA ASP A 424 -6.20 -39.09 -12.07
C ASP A 424 -4.85 -39.74 -12.36
#